data_b1bd5259b0bcf8a1896e5e8a3c6dfba4
#
_entry.id   b1bd5259b0bcf8a1896e5e8a3c6dfba4
#
_cell.length_a   1.000
_cell.length_b   1.000
_cell.length_c   1.000
_cell.angle_alpha   90.00
_cell.angle_beta   90.00
_cell.angle_gamma   90.00
#
_symmetry.space_group_name_H-M   'P 1'
#
loop_
_entity.id
_entity.type
_entity.pdbx_description
1 polymer ?
#
loop_
_entity_poly.entity_id
_entity_poly.type
_entity_poly.pdbx_seq_one_letter_code
_entity_poly.pdbx_strand_id
1 'polypeptide(L)'
;LDQLEYDKTLKWSSTESALTRELGTCQSYESAYAKLLTAAGIENSETRDTYDGHTWNAMKLDGHWYQTDCTWDDSSDNWYSFDQRHLYFGLTDELMAIAHPGHSKIYTTDTYATRSTSLADNYFVRTGDAAKWAKAYSDRIQKNLDAGKTEFEITADNASYPPSISGIQNGITAYALNQLTWTTDKAAVTLNATGSAQSFTFAAEYTSVSPAVSLYGRSITLKDNIDVNYYLEISDSVLESDAYLEFKIGDQTYKLNVCDAAEVNENGKTLYKFSCPVNAAQMSDTIETRIVIDNKTEEEYSYSVKEYATELLSKSNEYPAETIKLVKALLNYGTAAQNFFKYNTDKPANAGLSDTDKAVANADFAAYKAVIKTDSANSQSNGLTYYGSSLICKSEMTVRHYFMVNEGCDINNYKFSYVNADGNEVSL
;
A
#
# COMPACT_ATOMS: atom_id res chain seq x y z
N LEU A 1 30.25 33.66 23.40
CA LEU A 1 30.06 34.86 22.61
C LEU A 1 28.74 35.56 22.91
N ASP A 2 27.76 34.85 23.36
CA ASP A 2 26.42 35.33 23.75
C ASP A 2 26.39 36.34 24.92
N GLN A 3 27.52 36.58 25.56
CA GLN A 3 27.67 37.57 26.63
C GLN A 3 28.39 38.86 26.16
N LEU A 4 28.72 38.91 24.86
CA LEU A 4 29.35 40.10 24.28
C LEU A 4 28.30 41.21 24.05
N GLU A 5 28.69 42.46 24.30
CA GLU A 5 27.91 43.62 23.92
C GLU A 5 28.49 44.22 22.63
N TYR A 6 27.62 44.53 21.66
CA TYR A 6 28.10 45.12 20.40
C TYR A 6 28.60 46.56 20.59
N ASP A 7 29.87 46.79 20.26
CA ASP A 7 30.48 48.14 20.35
C ASP A 7 30.05 49.06 19.20
N LYS A 8 28.99 49.81 19.42
CA LYS A 8 28.49 50.83 18.46
C LYS A 8 29.49 51.97 18.20
N THR A 9 30.54 52.10 19.01
CA THR A 9 31.59 53.10 18.79
C THR A 9 32.68 52.61 17.84
N LEU A 10 32.67 51.33 17.47
CA LEU A 10 33.64 50.66 16.62
C LEU A 10 35.12 50.74 17.08
N LYS A 11 35.34 50.93 18.38
CA LYS A 11 36.69 51.06 18.96
C LYS A 11 37.29 49.71 19.31
N TRP A 12 36.46 48.75 19.61
CA TRP A 12 36.87 47.42 20.11
C TRP A 12 36.65 46.32 19.08
N SER A 13 37.60 46.18 18.14
CA SER A 13 37.48 45.28 16.97
C SER A 13 38.45 44.11 17.01
N SER A 14 38.89 43.69 18.19
CA SER A 14 39.87 42.60 18.32
C SER A 14 39.29 41.39 19.09
N THR A 15 39.89 40.22 18.87
CA THR A 15 39.65 39.03 19.65
C THR A 15 39.84 39.25 21.15
N GLU A 16 40.89 40.05 21.53
CA GLU A 16 41.19 40.38 22.92
C GLU A 16 40.03 41.16 23.56
N SER A 17 39.47 42.14 22.87
CA SER A 17 38.34 42.93 23.39
C SER A 17 37.11 42.03 23.61
N ALA A 18 36.81 41.11 22.69
CA ALA A 18 35.72 40.13 22.86
C ALA A 18 35.93 39.25 24.09
N LEU A 19 37.13 38.69 24.26
CA LEU A 19 37.38 37.70 25.30
C LEU A 19 37.70 38.31 26.67
N THR A 20 38.09 39.55 26.78
CA THR A 20 38.52 40.18 28.03
C THR A 20 37.64 41.35 28.51
N ARG A 21 36.85 41.92 27.62
CA ARG A 21 36.01 43.10 27.93
C ARG A 21 34.53 42.83 27.71
N GLU A 22 34.19 41.66 27.14
CA GLU A 22 32.80 41.35 26.75
C GLU A 22 32.20 42.40 25.80
N LEU A 23 33.05 43.04 24.97
CA LEU A 23 32.68 44.11 24.07
C LEU A 23 33.39 43.95 22.72
N GLY A 24 32.64 44.04 21.63
CA GLY A 24 33.22 43.84 20.32
C GLY A 24 32.37 44.27 19.14
N THR A 25 32.99 44.38 17.99
CA THR A 25 32.33 44.53 16.68
C THR A 25 32.22 43.19 16.00
N CYS A 26 31.58 43.12 14.80
CA CYS A 26 31.50 41.89 13.99
C CYS A 26 32.88 41.23 13.80
N GLN A 27 33.95 42.02 13.59
CA GLN A 27 35.32 41.49 13.49
C GLN A 27 35.79 40.82 14.80
N SER A 28 35.33 41.27 15.95
CA SER A 28 35.68 40.68 17.25
C SER A 28 34.97 39.35 17.43
N TYR A 29 33.69 39.26 17.07
CA TYR A 29 32.90 37.99 17.08
C TYR A 29 33.51 36.97 16.12
N GLU A 30 33.75 37.38 14.87
CA GLU A 30 34.35 36.51 13.86
C GLU A 30 35.69 35.95 14.34
N SER A 31 36.62 36.80 14.75
CA SER A 31 37.98 36.37 15.09
C SER A 31 38.04 35.60 16.40
N ALA A 32 37.17 35.88 17.37
CA ALA A 32 37.06 35.07 18.59
C ALA A 32 36.50 33.69 18.27
N TYR A 33 35.43 33.60 17.45
CA TYR A 33 34.83 32.34 17.04
C TYR A 33 35.79 31.50 16.20
N ALA A 34 36.51 32.09 15.25
CA ALA A 34 37.53 31.43 14.47
C ALA A 34 38.61 30.76 15.34
N LYS A 35 39.04 31.43 16.41
CA LYS A 35 40.00 30.86 17.37
C LYS A 35 39.40 29.67 18.16
N LEU A 36 38.15 29.79 18.57
CA LEU A 36 37.45 28.68 19.27
C LEU A 36 37.27 27.49 18.36
N LEU A 37 36.83 27.69 17.10
CA LEU A 37 36.71 26.64 16.11
C LEU A 37 38.06 25.96 15.82
N THR A 38 39.11 26.72 15.64
CA THR A 38 40.48 26.20 15.44
C THR A 38 40.96 25.40 16.66
N ALA A 39 40.72 25.89 17.85
CA ALA A 39 41.06 25.17 19.08
C ALA A 39 40.27 23.86 19.25
N ALA A 40 39.05 23.79 18.72
CA ALA A 40 38.22 22.58 18.66
C ALA A 40 38.59 21.66 17.50
N GLY A 41 39.55 22.00 16.64
CA GLY A 41 39.96 21.23 15.48
C GLY A 41 38.99 21.36 14.30
N ILE A 42 38.12 22.37 14.28
CA ILE A 42 37.15 22.63 13.23
C ILE A 42 37.76 23.56 12.17
N GLU A 43 37.78 23.08 10.92
CA GLU A 43 38.24 23.90 9.78
C GLU A 43 37.28 25.08 9.58
N ASN A 44 37.84 26.28 9.48
CA ASN A 44 37.05 27.50 9.37
C ASN A 44 37.73 28.54 8.49
N SER A 45 36.95 29.51 8.00
CA SER A 45 37.39 30.62 7.17
C SER A 45 36.59 31.86 7.51
N GLU A 46 37.23 33.05 7.42
CA GLU A 46 36.54 34.32 7.49
C GLU A 46 35.70 34.54 6.22
N THR A 47 34.47 35.00 6.41
CA THR A 47 33.57 35.46 5.35
C THR A 47 33.34 36.93 5.49
N ARG A 48 33.37 37.66 4.38
CA ARG A 48 33.21 39.13 4.38
C ARG A 48 32.12 39.55 3.41
N ASP A 49 31.41 40.56 3.85
CA ASP A 49 30.59 41.39 2.99
C ASP A 49 31.25 42.74 2.79
N THR A 50 31.58 43.08 1.56
CA THR A 50 32.26 44.30 1.22
C THR A 50 31.31 45.50 1.05
N TYR A 51 30.00 45.30 1.14
CA TYR A 51 29.00 46.35 0.96
C TYR A 51 28.91 47.25 2.20
N ASP A 52 28.73 46.63 3.38
CA ASP A 52 28.67 47.35 4.66
C ASP A 52 29.86 47.07 5.59
N GLY A 53 30.79 46.23 5.14
CA GLY A 53 31.98 45.90 5.91
C GLY A 53 31.75 44.87 7.01
N HIS A 54 30.66 44.11 6.93
CA HIS A 54 30.35 43.06 7.89
C HIS A 54 31.19 41.79 7.64
N THR A 55 31.47 41.06 8.72
CA THR A 55 32.26 39.82 8.66
C THR A 55 31.70 38.78 9.64
N TRP A 56 31.78 37.50 9.23
CA TRP A 56 31.37 36.33 9.98
C TRP A 56 32.21 35.10 9.63
N ASN A 57 31.80 33.88 10.01
CA ASN A 57 32.59 32.69 9.78
C ASN A 57 31.90 31.74 8.82
N ALA A 58 32.69 31.05 7.99
CA ALA A 58 32.36 29.74 7.42
C ALA A 58 33.07 28.66 8.24
N MET A 59 32.41 27.54 8.52
CA MET A 59 32.97 26.39 9.24
C MET A 59 32.64 25.10 8.52
N LYS A 60 33.48 24.10 8.69
CA LYS A 60 33.30 22.78 8.04
C LYS A 60 32.92 21.72 9.06
N LEU A 61 31.74 21.17 8.92
CA LEU A 61 31.20 20.08 9.74
C LEU A 61 30.86 18.89 8.85
N ASP A 62 31.22 17.69 9.23
CA ASP A 62 30.91 16.44 8.53
C ASP A 62 31.18 16.48 7.01
N GLY A 63 32.23 17.23 6.61
CA GLY A 63 32.66 17.35 5.22
C GLY A 63 31.97 18.47 4.41
N HIS A 64 31.01 19.17 4.98
CA HIS A 64 30.27 20.27 4.35
C HIS A 64 30.62 21.61 4.99
N TRP A 65 30.65 22.68 4.17
CA TRP A 65 30.80 24.03 4.66
C TRP A 65 29.46 24.63 5.04
N TYR A 66 29.46 25.51 6.08
CA TYR A 66 28.28 26.17 6.60
C TYR A 66 28.66 27.65 6.94
N GLN A 67 27.75 28.58 6.63
CA GLN A 67 27.87 29.96 7.05
C GLN A 67 27.33 30.14 8.47
N THR A 68 28.01 30.88 9.32
CA THR A 68 27.61 31.14 10.70
C THR A 68 27.95 32.55 11.12
N ASP A 69 26.94 33.33 11.47
CA ASP A 69 27.12 34.73 11.93
C ASP A 69 26.81 34.86 13.42
N CYS A 70 27.81 34.73 14.24
CA CYS A 70 27.68 34.87 15.68
C CYS A 70 27.31 36.27 16.14
N THR A 71 27.58 37.32 15.33
CA THR A 71 27.19 38.68 15.66
C THR A 71 25.69 38.87 15.62
N TRP A 72 25.05 38.29 14.61
CA TRP A 72 23.61 38.40 14.43
C TRP A 72 22.85 37.38 15.23
N ASP A 73 23.48 36.25 15.61
CA ASP A 73 22.91 35.29 16.54
C ASP A 73 22.95 35.80 18.01
N ASP A 74 23.83 36.70 18.34
CA ASP A 74 23.85 37.39 19.63
C ASP A 74 22.77 38.47 19.66
N SER A 75 21.54 38.04 19.66
CA SER A 75 20.42 38.95 19.72
C SER A 75 19.98 39.16 21.17
N SER A 76 20.57 40.17 21.81
CA SER A 76 19.93 40.90 22.91
C SER A 76 18.59 41.54 22.47
N ASP A 77 18.40 41.67 21.17
CA ASP A 77 17.20 42.17 20.52
C ASP A 77 16.33 41.00 20.07
N ASN A 78 15.42 40.61 20.95
CA ASN A 78 14.44 39.55 20.68
C ASN A 78 13.49 40.00 19.55
N TRP A 79 13.84 39.62 18.31
CA TRP A 79 13.09 40.01 17.13
C TRP A 79 11.74 39.30 17.09
N TYR A 80 10.66 40.02 17.35
CA TYR A 80 9.29 39.56 17.12
C TYR A 80 8.90 38.25 17.82
N SER A 81 9.35 38.02 19.05
CA SER A 81 9.10 36.77 19.77
C SER A 81 9.71 35.53 19.12
N PHE A 82 10.62 35.67 18.17
CA PHE A 82 11.45 34.58 17.68
C PHE A 82 12.54 34.35 18.75
N ASP A 83 12.15 33.65 19.80
CA ASP A 83 12.98 33.30 20.95
C ASP A 83 13.92 32.12 20.62
N GLN A 84 14.47 32.11 19.41
CA GLN A 84 15.39 31.08 19.03
C GLN A 84 16.69 31.72 18.57
N ARG A 85 17.66 31.61 19.44
CA ARG A 85 19.07 31.83 19.10
C ARG A 85 19.46 30.82 18.03
N HIS A 86 20.53 31.06 17.33
CA HIS A 86 21.11 30.23 16.28
C HIS A 86 20.38 30.27 14.92
N LEU A 87 19.59 31.33 14.65
CA LEU A 87 18.98 31.51 13.32
C LEU A 87 20.02 31.58 12.22
N TYR A 88 21.14 32.19 12.51
CA TYR A 88 22.25 32.40 11.59
C TYR A 88 23.37 31.37 11.73
N PHE A 89 23.08 30.23 12.37
CA PHE A 89 24.03 29.16 12.57
C PHE A 89 23.84 28.05 11.56
N GLY A 90 24.90 27.72 10.81
CA GLY A 90 24.92 26.57 9.91
C GLY A 90 24.05 26.73 8.67
N LEU A 91 24.07 27.92 8.06
CA LEU A 91 23.30 28.28 6.88
C LEU A 91 24.03 27.95 5.57
N THR A 92 23.25 27.81 4.49
CA THR A 92 23.76 27.84 3.12
C THR A 92 24.14 29.27 2.71
N ASP A 93 24.95 29.38 1.66
CA ASP A 93 25.26 30.70 1.07
C ASP A 93 23.98 31.44 0.64
N GLU A 94 23.01 30.71 0.12
CA GLU A 94 21.74 31.28 -0.32
C GLU A 94 20.91 31.82 0.85
N LEU A 95 20.80 31.09 1.94
CA LEU A 95 20.05 31.54 3.11
C LEU A 95 20.78 32.67 3.85
N MET A 96 22.11 32.63 3.94
CA MET A 96 22.88 33.72 4.52
C MET A 96 22.71 34.98 3.69
N ALA A 97 22.61 34.92 2.36
CA ALA A 97 22.33 36.05 1.50
C ALA A 97 20.97 36.73 1.76
N ILE A 98 19.98 35.99 2.31
CA ILE A 98 18.70 36.60 2.76
C ILE A 98 18.91 37.50 3.96
N ALA A 99 19.82 37.14 4.87
CA ALA A 99 20.21 37.96 6.01
C ALA A 99 20.89 39.28 5.59
N HIS A 100 21.51 39.26 4.44
CA HIS A 100 22.25 40.41 3.90
C HIS A 100 21.58 40.95 2.62
N PRO A 101 20.37 41.53 2.68
CA PRO A 101 19.66 42.01 1.51
C PRO A 101 20.40 43.20 0.84
N GLY A 102 20.56 43.12 -0.46
CA GLY A 102 21.34 44.10 -1.23
C GLY A 102 22.77 43.69 -1.51
N HIS A 103 23.22 42.55 -0.95
CA HIS A 103 24.55 42.01 -1.17
C HIS A 103 24.46 40.90 -2.25
N SER A 104 25.10 41.17 -3.38
CA SER A 104 25.07 40.21 -4.49
C SER A 104 26.16 39.12 -4.41
N LYS A 105 27.10 39.28 -3.46
CA LYS A 105 28.26 38.40 -3.32
C LYS A 105 28.70 38.27 -1.88
N ILE A 106 28.83 37.04 -1.44
CA ILE A 106 29.49 36.67 -0.20
C ILE A 106 30.91 36.24 -0.55
N TYR A 107 31.90 36.83 0.11
CA TYR A 107 33.29 36.53 -0.13
C TYR A 107 33.90 35.86 1.08
N THR A 108 34.62 34.75 0.84
CA THR A 108 35.51 34.16 1.83
C THR A 108 36.95 34.55 1.51
N THR A 109 37.87 34.44 2.47
CA THR A 109 39.31 34.60 2.23
C THR A 109 39.82 33.54 1.26
N ASP A 110 39.12 32.39 1.19
CA ASP A 110 39.26 31.34 0.18
C ASP A 110 37.93 31.12 -0.54
N THR A 111 37.60 32.02 -1.46
CA THR A 111 36.31 32.11 -2.15
C THR A 111 35.89 30.89 -2.93
N TYR A 112 36.78 29.93 -3.13
CA TYR A 112 36.47 28.70 -3.90
C TYR A 112 36.23 27.47 -3.03
N ALA A 113 36.71 27.50 -1.78
CA ALA A 113 36.69 26.31 -0.90
C ALA A 113 35.44 26.26 0.01
N THR A 114 34.76 27.38 0.25
CA THR A 114 33.71 27.48 1.28
C THR A 114 32.32 27.63 0.71
N ARG A 115 31.96 26.80 -0.25
CA ARG A 115 30.59 26.76 -0.77
C ARG A 115 29.65 26.03 0.16
N SER A 116 28.74 26.75 0.79
CA SER A 116 27.74 26.21 1.71
C SER A 116 26.44 25.95 0.97
N THR A 117 26.14 24.65 0.72
CA THR A 117 24.96 24.20 -0.04
C THR A 117 24.11 23.20 0.73
N SER A 118 24.51 22.83 1.95
CA SER A 118 23.81 21.85 2.79
C SER A 118 23.26 22.51 4.05
N LEU A 119 22.15 21.96 4.57
CA LEU A 119 21.60 22.29 5.89
C LEU A 119 21.65 21.08 6.86
N ALA A 120 22.35 20.00 6.50
CA ALA A 120 22.35 18.77 7.31
C ALA A 120 22.82 19.02 8.75
N ASP A 121 23.78 19.92 8.96
CA ASP A 121 24.31 20.30 10.28
C ASP A 121 23.77 21.65 10.79
N ASN A 122 22.73 22.20 10.16
CA ASN A 122 22.04 23.37 10.70
C ASN A 122 21.46 23.08 12.09
N TYR A 123 21.51 24.06 12.98
CA TYR A 123 21.06 23.90 14.36
C TYR A 123 19.63 23.35 14.47
N PHE A 124 18.67 23.92 13.76
CA PHE A 124 17.26 23.51 13.83
C PHE A 124 16.98 22.16 13.17
N VAL A 125 17.81 21.77 12.21
CA VAL A 125 17.75 20.42 11.62
C VAL A 125 18.24 19.40 12.64
N ARG A 126 19.36 19.65 13.30
CA ARG A 126 19.97 18.76 14.30
C ARG A 126 19.14 18.66 15.59
N THR A 127 18.51 19.73 16.04
CA THR A 127 17.61 19.72 17.21
C THR A 127 16.23 19.12 16.93
N GLY A 128 15.86 18.98 15.65
CA GLY A 128 14.55 18.51 15.22
C GLY A 128 13.47 19.60 15.17
N ASP A 129 13.79 20.86 15.42
CA ASP A 129 12.82 21.95 15.34
C ASP A 129 12.37 22.22 13.92
N ALA A 130 13.27 22.09 12.92
CA ALA A 130 12.92 22.16 11.51
C ALA A 130 11.86 21.09 11.12
N ALA A 131 11.96 19.90 11.65
CA ALA A 131 10.97 18.83 11.44
C ALA A 131 9.62 19.17 12.08
N LYS A 132 9.61 19.82 13.27
CA LYS A 132 8.36 20.29 13.92
C LYS A 132 7.69 21.39 13.07
N TRP A 133 8.48 22.33 12.55
CA TRP A 133 7.98 23.38 11.65
C TRP A 133 7.39 22.77 10.36
N ALA A 134 8.10 21.83 9.74
CA ALA A 134 7.62 21.14 8.55
C ALA A 134 6.29 20.41 8.82
N LYS A 135 6.17 19.72 9.96
CA LYS A 135 4.95 19.00 10.36
C LYS A 135 3.72 19.89 10.46
N ALA A 136 3.87 21.16 10.86
CA ALA A 136 2.77 22.12 10.94
C ALA A 136 2.10 22.38 9.58
N TYR A 137 2.78 22.12 8.48
CA TYR A 137 2.27 22.28 7.11
C TYR A 137 1.72 20.97 6.51
N SER A 138 1.96 19.81 7.13
CA SER A 138 1.69 18.49 6.55
C SER A 138 0.25 18.31 6.06
N ASP A 139 -0.75 18.66 6.86
CA ASP A 139 -2.16 18.50 6.48
C ASP A 139 -2.54 19.35 5.26
N ARG A 140 -2.01 20.58 5.20
CA ARG A 140 -2.25 21.50 4.07
C ARG A 140 -1.57 20.99 2.79
N ILE A 141 -0.39 20.43 2.92
CA ILE A 141 0.34 19.81 1.81
C ILE A 141 -0.41 18.55 1.36
N GLN A 142 -0.71 17.63 2.26
CA GLN A 142 -1.39 16.38 1.94
C GLN A 142 -2.72 16.60 1.20
N LYS A 143 -3.51 17.57 1.65
CA LYS A 143 -4.76 17.95 0.97
C LYS A 143 -4.56 18.37 -0.49
N ASN A 144 -3.46 19.06 -0.81
CA ASN A 144 -3.16 19.44 -2.19
C ASN A 144 -2.67 18.23 -3.01
N LEU A 145 -1.88 17.34 -2.39
CA LEU A 145 -1.41 16.10 -3.02
C LEU A 145 -2.57 15.14 -3.32
N ASP A 146 -3.49 14.96 -2.39
CA ASP A 146 -4.69 14.12 -2.58
C ASP A 146 -5.62 14.66 -3.67
N ALA A 147 -5.58 15.99 -3.88
CA ALA A 147 -6.25 16.63 -5.00
C ALA A 147 -5.49 16.52 -6.34
N GLY A 148 -4.34 15.84 -6.37
CA GLY A 148 -3.53 15.60 -7.58
C GLY A 148 -2.82 16.84 -8.13
N LYS A 149 -2.57 17.87 -7.30
CA LYS A 149 -1.90 19.08 -7.78
C LYS A 149 -0.41 18.84 -7.97
N THR A 150 0.10 19.18 -9.12
CA THR A 150 1.53 19.12 -9.47
C THR A 150 2.30 20.36 -9.04
N GLU A 151 1.60 21.49 -8.90
CA GLU A 151 2.16 22.76 -8.41
C GLU A 151 1.15 23.45 -7.48
N PHE A 152 1.60 23.96 -6.36
CA PHE A 152 0.77 24.72 -5.43
C PHE A 152 1.60 25.59 -4.51
N GLU A 153 0.95 26.54 -3.85
CA GLU A 153 1.56 27.48 -2.90
C GLU A 153 0.79 27.44 -1.56
N ILE A 154 1.52 27.60 -0.46
CA ILE A 154 0.96 27.72 0.88
C ILE A 154 1.59 28.93 1.54
N THR A 155 0.76 29.87 2.02
CA THR A 155 1.22 31.03 2.79
C THR A 155 1.92 30.57 4.07
N ALA A 156 3.07 31.15 4.34
CA ALA A 156 3.85 30.85 5.54
C ALA A 156 3.17 31.44 6.79
N ASP A 157 3.13 30.68 7.87
CA ASP A 157 2.49 31.11 9.12
C ASP A 157 3.25 32.26 9.81
N ASN A 158 4.53 32.42 9.47
CA ASN A 158 5.43 33.48 9.95
C ASN A 158 5.61 34.65 8.95
N ALA A 159 4.76 34.79 7.96
CA ALA A 159 4.83 35.83 6.92
C ALA A 159 4.77 37.29 7.48
N SER A 160 4.34 37.44 8.72
CA SER A 160 4.34 38.74 9.44
C SER A 160 5.71 39.11 10.03
N TYR A 161 6.65 38.18 10.09
CA TYR A 161 8.00 38.47 10.58
C TYR A 161 8.81 39.26 9.55
N PRO A 162 9.91 39.93 9.97
CA PRO A 162 10.83 40.53 9.00
C PRO A 162 11.26 39.52 7.93
N PRO A 163 11.34 39.91 6.65
CA PRO A 163 11.65 39.01 5.55
C PRO A 163 12.95 38.20 5.72
N SER A 164 13.96 38.79 6.40
CA SER A 164 15.20 38.07 6.72
C SER A 164 14.99 36.92 7.66
N ILE A 165 14.16 37.08 8.68
CA ILE A 165 13.86 36.02 9.66
C ILE A 165 12.94 34.95 9.04
N SER A 166 11.80 35.36 8.48
CA SER A 166 10.85 34.45 7.88
C SER A 166 11.44 33.68 6.69
N GLY A 167 12.22 34.36 5.85
CA GLY A 167 12.87 33.74 4.69
C GLY A 167 13.88 32.66 5.09
N ILE A 168 14.73 32.90 6.08
CA ILE A 168 15.70 31.93 6.58
C ILE A 168 14.95 30.75 7.22
N GLN A 169 14.02 31.01 8.13
CA GLN A 169 13.23 29.97 8.79
C GLN A 169 12.47 29.11 7.78
N ASN A 170 11.86 29.71 6.78
CA ASN A 170 11.11 28.99 5.74
C ASN A 170 12.03 28.21 4.81
N GLY A 171 13.23 28.68 4.52
CA GLY A 171 14.24 27.92 3.78
C GLY A 171 14.68 26.67 4.54
N ILE A 172 14.93 26.77 5.85
CA ILE A 172 15.24 25.62 6.72
C ILE A 172 14.04 24.67 6.81
N THR A 173 12.82 25.20 6.91
CA THR A 173 11.58 24.40 6.92
C THR A 173 11.39 23.65 5.60
N ALA A 174 11.64 24.30 4.46
CA ALA A 174 11.56 23.68 3.14
C ALA A 174 12.56 22.53 2.98
N TYR A 175 13.77 22.69 3.50
CA TYR A 175 14.74 21.60 3.57
C TYR A 175 14.17 20.39 4.32
N ALA A 176 13.57 20.61 5.48
CA ALA A 176 12.96 19.53 6.26
C ALA A 176 11.74 18.89 5.55
N LEU A 177 10.92 19.68 4.86
CA LEU A 177 9.81 19.18 4.03
C LEU A 177 10.29 18.26 2.90
N ASN A 178 11.43 18.58 2.29
CA ASN A 178 12.04 17.76 1.22
C ASN A 178 12.65 16.44 1.74
N GLN A 179 12.78 16.26 3.05
CA GLN A 179 13.23 14.99 3.65
C GLN A 179 12.05 14.08 4.03
N LEU A 180 10.81 14.54 3.92
CA LEU A 180 9.63 13.76 4.25
C LEU A 180 9.20 12.89 3.07
N THR A 181 8.67 11.72 3.40
CA THR A 181 8.03 10.84 2.41
C THR A 181 6.58 11.24 2.26
N TRP A 182 6.13 11.39 1.02
CA TRP A 182 4.76 11.75 0.69
C TRP A 182 4.11 10.67 -0.16
N THR A 183 2.88 10.33 0.16
CA THR A 183 2.09 9.34 -0.58
C THR A 183 0.64 9.80 -0.70
N THR A 184 -0.02 9.34 -1.75
CA THR A 184 -1.48 9.39 -1.89
C THR A 184 -1.98 7.95 -2.03
N ASP A 185 -3.29 7.74 -2.01
CA ASP A 185 -3.89 6.41 -2.20
C ASP A 185 -3.44 5.69 -3.49
N LYS A 186 -2.92 6.44 -4.47
CA LYS A 186 -2.62 5.93 -5.81
C LYS A 186 -1.18 6.14 -6.27
N ALA A 187 -0.38 6.89 -5.52
CA ALA A 187 0.97 7.24 -5.95
C ALA A 187 1.91 7.55 -4.79
N ALA A 188 3.18 7.18 -4.94
CA ALA A 188 4.27 7.82 -4.23
C ALA A 188 4.50 9.22 -4.82
N VAL A 189 4.81 10.20 -3.98
CA VAL A 189 5.00 11.59 -4.42
C VAL A 189 6.40 12.06 -4.07
N THR A 190 7.15 12.49 -5.09
CA THR A 190 8.37 13.25 -4.90
C THR A 190 7.99 14.71 -4.82
N LEU A 191 8.14 15.32 -3.64
CA LEU A 191 7.82 16.70 -3.38
C LEU A 191 9.08 17.54 -3.34
N ASN A 192 9.06 18.68 -4.06
CA ASN A 192 10.12 19.68 -4.03
C ASN A 192 9.55 20.97 -3.47
N ALA A 193 9.93 21.31 -2.24
CA ALA A 193 9.49 22.50 -1.53
C ALA A 193 10.56 23.58 -1.55
N THR A 194 10.16 24.82 -1.82
CA THR A 194 10.99 26.01 -1.73
C THR A 194 10.34 27.03 -0.81
N GLY A 195 11.07 27.54 0.17
CA GLY A 195 10.60 28.55 1.11
C GLY A 195 10.98 29.95 0.70
N SER A 196 10.06 30.90 0.89
CA SER A 196 10.29 32.34 0.80
C SER A 196 9.85 33.05 2.08
N ALA A 197 10.02 34.33 2.19
CA ALA A 197 9.55 35.10 3.36
C ALA A 197 8.02 35.08 3.53
N GLN A 198 7.27 34.87 2.44
CA GLN A 198 5.81 34.94 2.45
C GLN A 198 5.11 33.60 2.33
N SER A 199 5.76 32.61 1.69
CA SER A 199 5.11 31.36 1.30
C SER A 199 6.10 30.24 1.05
N PHE A 200 5.52 29.05 0.89
CA PHE A 200 6.17 27.87 0.32
C PHE A 200 5.58 27.59 -1.05
N THR A 201 6.43 27.35 -2.03
CA THR A 201 6.04 26.82 -3.34
C THR A 201 6.41 25.35 -3.42
N PHE A 202 5.55 24.55 -4.04
CA PHE A 202 5.71 23.11 -4.16
C PHE A 202 5.61 22.68 -5.61
N ALA A 203 6.52 21.80 -6.01
CA ALA A 203 6.42 21.02 -7.23
C ALA A 203 6.33 19.52 -6.83
N ALA A 204 5.31 18.81 -7.33
CA ALA A 204 5.03 17.43 -7.00
C ALA A 204 5.04 16.55 -8.24
N GLU A 205 5.82 15.46 -8.18
CA GLU A 205 5.86 14.42 -9.21
C GLU A 205 5.24 13.15 -8.64
N TYR A 206 4.23 12.60 -9.35
CA TYR A 206 3.49 11.41 -8.95
C TYR A 206 4.02 10.19 -9.68
N THR A 207 4.49 9.21 -8.93
CA THR A 207 4.86 7.90 -9.48
C THR A 207 3.78 6.91 -9.07
N SER A 208 3.04 6.35 -10.04
CA SER A 208 2.00 5.35 -9.78
C SER A 208 2.58 4.20 -8.96
N VAL A 209 1.98 3.90 -7.84
CA VAL A 209 2.29 2.71 -7.05
C VAL A 209 1.36 1.62 -7.58
N SER A 210 1.91 0.50 -8.00
CA SER A 210 1.07 -0.68 -8.24
C SER A 210 0.35 -1.01 -6.94
N PRO A 211 -0.97 -1.26 -6.97
CA PRO A 211 -1.69 -1.63 -5.75
C PRO A 211 -1.01 -2.84 -5.11
N ALA A 212 -0.91 -2.84 -3.79
CA ALA A 212 -0.28 -3.92 -3.03
C ALA A 212 -0.96 -5.28 -3.33
N VAL A 213 -2.26 -5.22 -3.67
CA VAL A 213 -3.06 -6.36 -4.13
C VAL A 213 -3.98 -5.89 -5.25
N SER A 214 -4.15 -6.70 -6.30
CA SER A 214 -5.14 -6.44 -7.34
C SER A 214 -5.78 -7.72 -7.85
N LEU A 215 -7.07 -7.65 -8.16
CA LEU A 215 -7.79 -8.79 -8.73
C LEU A 215 -7.47 -8.93 -10.22
N TYR A 216 -6.81 -10.04 -10.59
CA TYR A 216 -6.54 -10.39 -11.98
C TYR A 216 -7.76 -11.02 -12.68
N GLY A 217 -8.45 -11.94 -11.98
CA GLY A 217 -9.60 -12.62 -12.55
C GLY A 217 -10.26 -13.61 -11.62
N ARG A 218 -11.31 -14.26 -12.11
CA ARG A 218 -12.07 -15.29 -11.39
C ARG A 218 -12.30 -16.50 -12.28
N SER A 219 -12.46 -17.66 -11.65
CA SER A 219 -12.91 -18.88 -12.33
C SER A 219 -13.81 -19.73 -11.43
N ILE A 220 -14.49 -20.71 -11.99
CA ILE A 220 -15.19 -21.73 -11.22
C ILE A 220 -14.51 -23.08 -11.43
N THR A 221 -14.28 -23.79 -10.33
CA THR A 221 -13.86 -25.18 -10.33
C THR A 221 -15.04 -26.08 -9.96
N LEU A 222 -15.26 -27.12 -10.74
CA LEU A 222 -16.27 -28.16 -10.52
C LEU A 222 -15.55 -29.49 -10.33
N LYS A 223 -15.15 -29.77 -9.10
CA LYS A 223 -14.54 -31.05 -8.70
C LYS A 223 -15.31 -31.61 -7.51
N ASP A 224 -14.66 -31.64 -6.34
CA ASP A 224 -15.29 -32.12 -5.09
C ASP A 224 -16.34 -31.13 -4.59
N ASN A 225 -16.13 -29.86 -4.85
CA ASN A 225 -17.02 -28.74 -4.54
C ASN A 225 -17.21 -27.84 -5.76
N ILE A 226 -18.15 -26.92 -5.66
CA ILE A 226 -18.21 -25.75 -6.53
C ILE A 226 -17.39 -24.66 -5.84
N ASP A 227 -16.23 -24.34 -6.41
CA ASP A 227 -15.39 -23.28 -5.83
C ASP A 227 -15.36 -22.06 -6.75
N VAL A 228 -15.58 -20.89 -6.20
CA VAL A 228 -15.25 -19.63 -6.87
C VAL A 228 -13.80 -19.30 -6.54
N ASN A 229 -12.97 -19.25 -7.56
CA ASN A 229 -11.55 -18.94 -7.43
C ASN A 229 -11.30 -17.49 -7.76
N TYR A 230 -10.51 -16.83 -6.93
CA TYR A 230 -10.00 -15.48 -7.11
C TYR A 230 -8.50 -15.58 -7.39
N TYR A 231 -8.05 -14.93 -8.45
CA TYR A 231 -6.65 -14.85 -8.82
C TYR A 231 -6.19 -13.41 -8.59
N LEU A 232 -5.23 -13.25 -7.69
CA LEU A 232 -4.74 -11.95 -7.27
C LEU A 232 -3.26 -11.77 -7.67
N GLU A 233 -2.90 -10.59 -8.13
CA GLU A 233 -1.53 -10.12 -8.12
C GLU A 233 -1.25 -9.55 -6.73
N ILE A 234 -0.19 -10.00 -6.06
CA ILE A 234 0.13 -9.64 -4.67
C ILE A 234 1.59 -9.25 -4.61
N SER A 235 1.90 -8.12 -3.97
CA SER A 235 3.28 -7.67 -3.77
C SER A 235 4.01 -8.51 -2.71
N ASP A 236 5.35 -8.59 -2.81
CA ASP A 236 6.18 -9.35 -1.88
C ASP A 236 5.97 -8.90 -0.41
N SER A 237 5.79 -7.61 -0.19
CA SER A 237 5.56 -7.06 1.16
C SER A 237 4.27 -7.57 1.80
N VAL A 238 3.23 -7.86 1.00
CA VAL A 238 1.97 -8.42 1.49
C VAL A 238 2.09 -9.92 1.71
N LEU A 239 2.87 -10.63 0.87
CA LEU A 239 3.15 -12.06 1.05
C LEU A 239 3.89 -12.36 2.35
N GLU A 240 4.73 -11.44 2.80
CA GLU A 240 5.49 -11.54 4.05
C GLU A 240 4.72 -11.04 5.29
N SER A 241 3.49 -10.56 5.12
CA SER A 241 2.66 -10.01 6.18
C SER A 241 1.62 -11.02 6.71
N ASP A 242 0.90 -10.63 7.78
CA ASP A 242 -0.25 -11.39 8.32
C ASP A 242 -1.55 -11.15 7.50
N ALA A 243 -1.42 -10.84 6.21
CA ALA A 243 -2.55 -10.58 5.34
C ALA A 243 -3.40 -11.83 5.09
N TYR A 244 -4.71 -11.63 4.95
CA TYR A 244 -5.63 -12.71 4.67
C TYR A 244 -6.81 -12.25 3.79
N LEU A 245 -7.40 -13.21 3.07
CA LEU A 245 -8.71 -13.07 2.44
C LEU A 245 -9.78 -13.64 3.36
N GLU A 246 -10.88 -12.92 3.47
CA GLU A 246 -12.09 -13.38 4.15
C GLU A 246 -13.23 -13.45 3.13
N PHE A 247 -13.86 -14.62 3.02
CA PHE A 247 -15.05 -14.84 2.22
C PHE A 247 -16.24 -15.05 3.14
N LYS A 248 -17.31 -14.29 2.92
CA LYS A 248 -18.57 -14.46 3.62
C LYS A 248 -19.67 -14.82 2.62
N ILE A 249 -20.33 -15.94 2.82
CA ILE A 249 -21.48 -16.39 2.03
C ILE A 249 -22.58 -16.88 2.97
N GLY A 250 -23.74 -16.22 2.96
CA GLY A 250 -24.78 -16.44 3.95
C GLY A 250 -24.25 -16.27 5.38
N ASP A 251 -24.41 -17.30 6.22
CA ASP A 251 -23.91 -17.32 7.60
C ASP A 251 -22.48 -17.90 7.73
N GLN A 252 -21.88 -18.31 6.64
CA GLN A 252 -20.55 -18.93 6.64
C GLN A 252 -19.46 -17.91 6.35
N THR A 253 -18.35 -18.01 7.06
CA THR A 253 -17.17 -17.19 6.86
C THR A 253 -15.94 -18.10 6.73
N TYR A 254 -15.13 -17.86 5.70
CA TYR A 254 -13.87 -18.55 5.43
C TYR A 254 -12.75 -17.54 5.46
N LYS A 255 -11.67 -17.88 6.16
CA LYS A 255 -10.47 -17.04 6.23
C LYS A 255 -9.29 -17.82 5.69
N LEU A 256 -8.58 -17.27 4.71
CA LEU A 256 -7.42 -17.87 4.07
C LEU A 256 -6.24 -16.88 4.17
N ASN A 257 -5.14 -17.32 4.78
CA ASN A 257 -3.94 -16.47 4.85
C ASN A 257 -3.30 -16.35 3.47
N VAL A 258 -2.74 -15.21 3.18
CA VAL A 258 -2.09 -14.94 1.89
C VAL A 258 -0.87 -15.84 1.68
N CYS A 259 -0.09 -16.09 2.73
CA CYS A 259 1.07 -16.99 2.67
C CYS A 259 0.76 -18.47 2.34
N ASP A 260 -0.50 -18.89 2.50
CA ASP A 260 -0.95 -20.25 2.20
C ASP A 260 -1.55 -20.40 0.78
N ALA A 261 -1.58 -19.33 0.00
CA ALA A 261 -2.18 -19.30 -1.32
C ALA A 261 -1.39 -20.14 -2.34
N ALA A 262 -2.10 -20.80 -3.23
CA ALA A 262 -1.47 -21.54 -4.32
C ALA A 262 -1.00 -20.57 -5.42
N GLU A 263 0.28 -20.64 -5.78
CA GLU A 263 0.82 -19.91 -6.91
C GLU A 263 0.33 -20.48 -8.24
N VAL A 264 -0.02 -19.62 -9.17
CA VAL A 264 -0.40 -19.93 -10.55
C VAL A 264 0.31 -18.98 -11.48
N ASN A 265 1.00 -19.53 -12.50
CA ASN A 265 1.63 -18.72 -13.52
C ASN A 265 0.72 -18.61 -14.74
N GLU A 266 0.32 -17.40 -15.10
CA GLU A 266 -0.52 -17.14 -16.27
C GLU A 266 -0.01 -15.91 -17.03
N ASN A 267 0.20 -16.07 -18.33
CA ASN A 267 0.70 -15.00 -19.22
C ASN A 267 1.98 -14.30 -18.72
N GLY A 268 2.87 -15.05 -18.05
CA GLY A 268 4.12 -14.53 -17.50
C GLY A 268 3.98 -13.76 -16.19
N LYS A 269 2.80 -13.79 -15.57
CA LYS A 269 2.54 -13.22 -14.25
C LYS A 269 2.41 -14.33 -13.22
N THR A 270 2.94 -14.09 -12.01
CA THR A 270 2.68 -14.92 -10.84
C THR A 270 1.40 -14.42 -10.18
N LEU A 271 0.42 -15.30 -10.06
CA LEU A 271 -0.87 -15.05 -9.45
C LEU A 271 -1.04 -15.93 -8.21
N TYR A 272 -1.78 -15.45 -7.23
CA TYR A 272 -2.12 -16.19 -6.02
C TYR A 272 -3.59 -16.55 -6.04
N LYS A 273 -3.86 -17.87 -5.98
CA LYS A 273 -5.22 -18.41 -6.09
C LYS A 273 -5.82 -18.66 -4.72
N PHE A 274 -7.01 -18.11 -4.51
CA PHE A 274 -7.86 -18.33 -3.34
C PHE A 274 -9.20 -18.94 -3.78
N SER A 275 -9.68 -19.96 -3.08
CA SER A 275 -10.88 -20.66 -3.46
C SER A 275 -11.94 -20.57 -2.36
N CYS A 276 -13.13 -20.05 -2.71
CA CYS A 276 -14.29 -20.01 -1.84
C CYS A 276 -15.22 -21.18 -2.19
N PRO A 277 -15.45 -22.16 -1.31
CA PRO A 277 -16.41 -23.23 -1.56
C PRO A 277 -17.84 -22.69 -1.48
N VAL A 278 -18.67 -23.09 -2.43
CA VAL A 278 -20.08 -22.69 -2.55
C VAL A 278 -20.95 -23.93 -2.61
N ASN A 279 -21.94 -24.04 -1.73
CA ASN A 279 -22.93 -25.10 -1.81
C ASN A 279 -23.86 -24.89 -3.02
N ALA A 280 -24.32 -26.00 -3.62
CA ALA A 280 -25.20 -25.90 -4.79
C ALA A 280 -26.44 -25.02 -4.58
N ALA A 281 -27.05 -25.04 -3.40
CA ALA A 281 -28.18 -24.17 -3.08
C ALA A 281 -27.82 -22.69 -2.92
N GLN A 282 -26.54 -22.36 -2.70
CA GLN A 282 -26.03 -21.01 -2.48
C GLN A 282 -25.49 -20.35 -3.76
N MET A 283 -25.68 -20.94 -4.94
CA MET A 283 -25.17 -20.38 -6.20
C MET A 283 -25.67 -18.96 -6.52
N SER A 284 -26.82 -18.57 -5.96
CA SER A 284 -27.38 -17.22 -6.10
C SER A 284 -26.98 -16.26 -4.99
N ASP A 285 -26.30 -16.75 -3.96
CA ASP A 285 -25.87 -15.92 -2.85
C ASP A 285 -24.64 -15.12 -3.23
N THR A 286 -24.57 -13.92 -2.70
CA THR A 286 -23.38 -13.08 -2.87
C THR A 286 -22.28 -13.57 -1.96
N ILE A 287 -21.09 -13.74 -2.51
CA ILE A 287 -19.83 -13.92 -1.79
C ILE A 287 -19.27 -12.54 -1.55
N GLU A 288 -19.30 -12.07 -0.31
CA GLU A 288 -18.58 -10.87 0.11
C GLU A 288 -17.12 -11.26 0.37
N THR A 289 -16.20 -10.67 -0.36
CA THR A 289 -14.76 -10.95 -0.25
C THR A 289 -14.05 -9.72 0.25
N ARG A 290 -13.24 -9.84 1.31
CA ARG A 290 -12.40 -8.76 1.83
C ARG A 290 -10.94 -9.20 1.88
N ILE A 291 -10.05 -8.30 1.47
CA ILE A 291 -8.62 -8.44 1.64
C ILE A 291 -8.21 -7.56 2.82
N VAL A 292 -7.63 -8.17 3.84
CA VAL A 292 -7.23 -7.49 5.08
C VAL A 292 -5.72 -7.57 5.22
N ILE A 293 -5.09 -6.40 5.34
CA ILE A 293 -3.66 -6.21 5.56
C ILE A 293 -3.50 -5.35 6.81
N ASP A 294 -2.68 -5.74 7.76
CA ASP A 294 -2.45 -5.03 9.03
C ASP A 294 -3.75 -4.64 9.77
N ASN A 295 -4.73 -5.56 9.76
CA ASN A 295 -6.08 -5.37 10.32
C ASN A 295 -6.92 -4.26 9.67
N LYS A 296 -6.57 -3.81 8.47
CA LYS A 296 -7.35 -2.89 7.65
C LYS A 296 -7.88 -3.60 6.42
N THR A 297 -9.11 -3.33 6.04
CA THR A 297 -9.65 -3.78 4.76
C THR A 297 -9.09 -2.87 3.67
N GLU A 298 -8.33 -3.45 2.73
CA GLU A 298 -7.72 -2.74 1.59
C GLU A 298 -8.61 -2.82 0.35
N GLU A 299 -9.24 -3.99 0.12
CA GLU A 299 -10.08 -4.22 -1.05
C GLU A 299 -11.30 -5.06 -0.67
N GLU A 300 -12.43 -4.78 -1.32
CA GLU A 300 -13.68 -5.54 -1.17
C GLU A 300 -14.27 -5.90 -2.53
N TYR A 301 -14.75 -7.12 -2.67
CA TYR A 301 -15.40 -7.62 -3.86
C TYR A 301 -16.70 -8.31 -3.50
N SER A 302 -17.70 -8.19 -4.38
CA SER A 302 -18.94 -8.93 -4.33
C SER A 302 -19.09 -9.76 -5.59
N TYR A 303 -19.40 -11.05 -5.47
CA TYR A 303 -19.58 -11.91 -6.62
C TYR A 303 -20.42 -13.15 -6.29
N SER A 304 -20.96 -13.84 -7.30
CA SER A 304 -21.68 -15.08 -7.12
C SER A 304 -21.41 -16.08 -8.26
N VAL A 305 -21.69 -17.36 -8.02
CA VAL A 305 -21.66 -18.39 -9.08
C VAL A 305 -22.63 -18.04 -10.20
N LYS A 306 -23.81 -17.51 -9.85
CA LYS A 306 -24.84 -17.10 -10.82
C LYS A 306 -24.35 -15.95 -11.70
N GLU A 307 -23.69 -14.94 -11.13
CA GLU A 307 -23.10 -13.82 -11.90
C GLU A 307 -22.07 -14.34 -12.89
N TYR A 308 -21.11 -15.17 -12.45
CA TYR A 308 -20.14 -15.80 -13.33
C TYR A 308 -20.80 -16.56 -14.48
N ALA A 309 -21.79 -17.39 -14.17
CA ALA A 309 -22.53 -18.13 -15.18
C ALA A 309 -23.27 -17.20 -16.17
N THR A 310 -23.84 -16.13 -15.67
CA THR A 310 -24.56 -15.13 -16.48
C THR A 310 -23.60 -14.40 -17.43
N GLU A 311 -22.41 -14.03 -16.93
CA GLU A 311 -21.36 -13.41 -17.76
C GLU A 311 -20.93 -14.34 -18.92
N LEU A 312 -20.69 -15.61 -18.64
CA LEU A 312 -20.35 -16.61 -19.67
C LEU A 312 -21.47 -16.76 -20.70
N LEU A 313 -22.72 -16.84 -20.26
CA LEU A 313 -23.87 -16.97 -21.15
C LEU A 313 -24.07 -15.71 -22.02
N SER A 314 -23.75 -14.53 -21.52
CA SER A 314 -23.82 -13.26 -22.29
C SER A 314 -22.80 -13.24 -23.42
N LYS A 315 -21.70 -13.98 -23.29
CA LYS A 315 -20.60 -14.11 -24.25
C LYS A 315 -20.60 -15.50 -24.91
N SER A 316 -21.75 -16.12 -25.06
CA SER A 316 -21.89 -17.50 -25.52
C SER A 316 -21.19 -17.81 -26.85
N ASN A 317 -21.01 -16.81 -27.72
CA ASN A 317 -20.31 -16.96 -28.99
C ASN A 317 -18.78 -17.08 -28.85
N GLU A 318 -18.24 -16.74 -27.70
CA GLU A 318 -16.78 -16.79 -27.40
C GLU A 318 -16.36 -18.14 -26.82
N TYR A 319 -17.32 -18.99 -26.43
CA TYR A 319 -17.06 -20.26 -25.74
C TYR A 319 -17.59 -21.47 -26.54
N PRO A 320 -16.97 -22.66 -26.39
CA PRO A 320 -17.46 -23.89 -26.95
C PRO A 320 -18.91 -24.20 -26.52
N ALA A 321 -19.68 -24.78 -27.42
CA ALA A 321 -21.09 -25.13 -27.14
C ALA A 321 -21.26 -26.02 -25.90
N GLU A 322 -20.29 -26.91 -25.64
CA GLU A 322 -20.26 -27.79 -24.47
C GLU A 322 -20.11 -27.02 -23.17
N THR A 323 -19.29 -25.96 -23.16
CA THR A 323 -19.13 -25.05 -22.01
C THR A 323 -20.46 -24.35 -21.71
N ILE A 324 -21.14 -23.85 -22.72
CA ILE A 324 -22.43 -23.19 -22.55
C ILE A 324 -23.49 -24.17 -22.03
N LYS A 325 -23.49 -25.42 -22.54
CA LYS A 325 -24.37 -26.48 -22.05
C LYS A 325 -24.10 -26.80 -20.58
N LEU A 326 -22.82 -26.91 -20.20
CA LEU A 326 -22.40 -27.15 -18.81
C LEU A 326 -22.85 -26.02 -17.87
N VAL A 327 -22.69 -24.74 -18.27
CA VAL A 327 -23.09 -23.58 -17.47
C VAL A 327 -24.62 -23.57 -17.25
N LYS A 328 -25.41 -23.88 -18.29
CA LYS A 328 -26.87 -24.01 -18.15
C LYS A 328 -27.24 -25.15 -17.22
N ALA A 329 -26.58 -26.30 -17.31
CA ALA A 329 -26.78 -27.46 -16.41
C ALA A 329 -26.41 -27.08 -14.95
N LEU A 330 -25.34 -26.36 -14.72
CA LEU A 330 -24.93 -25.87 -13.42
C LEU A 330 -26.02 -25.01 -12.77
N LEU A 331 -26.58 -24.05 -13.50
CA LEU A 331 -27.65 -23.19 -13.00
C LEU A 331 -28.94 -24.00 -12.68
N ASN A 332 -29.28 -24.99 -13.52
CA ASN A 332 -30.40 -25.89 -13.25
C ASN A 332 -30.15 -26.75 -12.00
N TYR A 333 -28.92 -27.23 -11.81
CA TYR A 333 -28.53 -27.97 -10.61
C TYR A 333 -28.67 -27.09 -9.35
N GLY A 334 -28.22 -25.81 -9.40
CA GLY A 334 -28.39 -24.86 -8.30
C GLY A 334 -29.87 -24.71 -7.91
N THR A 335 -30.73 -24.48 -8.90
CA THR A 335 -32.18 -24.37 -8.65
C THR A 335 -32.80 -25.65 -8.10
N ALA A 336 -32.37 -26.81 -8.58
CA ALA A 336 -32.82 -28.08 -8.05
C ALA A 336 -32.40 -28.26 -6.58
N ALA A 337 -31.18 -27.89 -6.23
CA ALA A 337 -30.70 -27.88 -4.85
C ALA A 337 -31.46 -26.91 -3.97
N GLN A 338 -31.70 -25.68 -4.45
CA GLN A 338 -32.52 -24.68 -3.74
C GLN A 338 -33.90 -25.21 -3.40
N ASN A 339 -34.58 -25.84 -4.37
CA ASN A 339 -35.90 -26.42 -4.17
C ASN A 339 -35.88 -27.62 -3.19
N PHE A 340 -34.85 -28.47 -3.30
CA PHE A 340 -34.70 -29.63 -2.42
C PHE A 340 -34.49 -29.24 -0.96
N PHE A 341 -33.57 -28.30 -0.72
CA PHE A 341 -33.23 -27.81 0.61
C PHE A 341 -34.18 -26.72 1.13
N LYS A 342 -35.11 -26.27 0.29
CA LYS A 342 -36.01 -25.11 0.59
C LYS A 342 -35.23 -23.85 0.97
N TYR A 343 -34.15 -23.62 0.28
CA TYR A 343 -33.22 -22.51 0.52
C TYR A 343 -33.31 -21.50 -0.62
N ASN A 344 -33.58 -20.25 -0.31
CA ASN A 344 -33.55 -19.09 -1.24
C ASN A 344 -34.36 -19.33 -2.56
N THR A 345 -35.52 -20.02 -2.45
CA THR A 345 -36.32 -20.46 -3.60
C THR A 345 -36.98 -19.33 -4.37
N ASP A 346 -37.07 -18.16 -3.80
CA ASP A 346 -37.53 -16.91 -4.42
C ASP A 346 -36.51 -16.30 -5.40
N LYS A 347 -35.24 -16.71 -5.31
CA LYS A 347 -34.13 -16.28 -6.18
C LYS A 347 -33.47 -17.46 -6.88
N PRO A 348 -34.16 -18.22 -7.74
CA PRO A 348 -33.61 -19.41 -8.34
C PRO A 348 -32.39 -19.10 -9.21
N ALA A 349 -31.38 -19.99 -9.13
CA ALA A 349 -30.13 -19.81 -9.86
C ALA A 349 -30.36 -19.72 -11.37
N ASN A 350 -31.29 -20.52 -11.90
CA ASN A 350 -31.64 -20.57 -13.32
C ASN A 350 -32.69 -19.56 -13.78
N ALA A 351 -33.01 -18.54 -12.99
CA ALA A 351 -34.08 -17.57 -13.30
C ALA A 351 -33.90 -16.91 -14.72
N GLY A 352 -32.66 -16.69 -15.12
CA GLY A 352 -32.33 -16.09 -16.40
C GLY A 352 -32.33 -17.03 -17.63
N LEU A 353 -32.53 -18.35 -17.42
CA LEU A 353 -32.59 -19.30 -18.52
C LEU A 353 -33.96 -19.31 -19.20
N SER A 354 -33.98 -19.63 -20.51
CA SER A 354 -35.21 -19.90 -21.25
C SER A 354 -35.93 -21.15 -20.71
N ASP A 355 -37.23 -21.24 -20.94
CA ASP A 355 -37.99 -22.44 -20.53
C ASP A 355 -37.47 -23.71 -21.19
N THR A 356 -36.99 -23.61 -22.44
CA THR A 356 -36.35 -24.73 -23.13
C THR A 356 -35.07 -25.18 -22.44
N ASP A 357 -34.23 -24.23 -22.01
CA ASP A 357 -32.98 -24.56 -21.30
C ASP A 357 -33.22 -25.14 -19.90
N LYS A 358 -34.29 -24.71 -19.21
CA LYS A 358 -34.73 -25.29 -17.94
C LYS A 358 -35.29 -26.71 -18.09
N ALA A 359 -35.95 -27.01 -19.19
CA ALA A 359 -36.59 -28.30 -19.47
C ALA A 359 -35.61 -29.44 -19.81
N VAL A 360 -34.41 -29.14 -20.35
CA VAL A 360 -33.39 -30.12 -20.74
C VAL A 360 -32.95 -31.01 -19.58
N ALA A 361 -32.88 -30.46 -18.35
CA ALA A 361 -32.49 -31.19 -17.16
C ALA A 361 -33.45 -32.36 -16.80
N ASN A 362 -34.72 -32.25 -17.17
CA ASN A 362 -35.74 -33.30 -16.86
C ASN A 362 -35.73 -34.48 -17.83
N ALA A 363 -35.32 -34.29 -19.08
CA ALA A 363 -35.27 -35.35 -20.09
C ALA A 363 -34.12 -36.33 -19.81
N ASP A 364 -32.93 -35.86 -19.46
CA ASP A 364 -31.77 -36.68 -19.16
C ASP A 364 -31.98 -37.50 -17.86
N PHE A 365 -32.65 -36.92 -16.87
CA PHE A 365 -32.94 -37.57 -15.61
C PHE A 365 -33.98 -38.71 -15.74
N ALA A 366 -34.91 -38.58 -16.65
CA ALA A 366 -35.88 -39.66 -16.92
C ALA A 366 -35.25 -40.87 -17.58
N ALA A 367 -34.28 -40.66 -18.50
CA ALA A 367 -33.50 -41.75 -19.11
C ALA A 367 -32.64 -42.46 -18.07
N TYR A 368 -31.98 -41.73 -17.15
CA TYR A 368 -31.17 -42.28 -16.09
C TYR A 368 -31.98 -43.09 -15.07
N LYS A 369 -33.18 -42.67 -14.69
CA LYS A 369 -34.09 -43.42 -13.84
C LYS A 369 -34.52 -44.74 -14.47
N ALA A 370 -34.63 -44.85 -15.77
CA ALA A 370 -34.98 -46.11 -16.46
C ALA A 370 -33.86 -47.13 -16.38
N VAL A 371 -32.58 -46.68 -16.49
CA VAL A 371 -31.40 -47.56 -16.35
C VAL A 371 -31.25 -48.10 -14.92
N ILE A 372 -31.40 -47.27 -13.91
CA ILE A 372 -31.33 -47.72 -12.50
C ILE A 372 -32.45 -48.70 -12.15
N LYS A 373 -33.66 -48.57 -12.71
CA LYS A 373 -34.75 -49.52 -12.51
C LYS A 373 -34.47 -50.88 -13.11
N THR A 374 -33.74 -50.97 -14.21
CA THR A 374 -33.40 -52.26 -14.87
C THR A 374 -32.36 -53.03 -14.09
N ASP A 375 -31.37 -52.38 -13.50
CA ASP A 375 -30.35 -53.06 -12.68
C ASP A 375 -30.87 -53.51 -11.32
N SER A 376 -31.80 -52.81 -10.69
CA SER A 376 -32.39 -53.23 -9.41
C SER A 376 -33.28 -54.45 -9.49
N ALA A 377 -33.75 -54.81 -10.67
CA ALA A 377 -34.59 -56.00 -10.87
C ALA A 377 -33.83 -57.37 -10.86
N ASN A 378 -32.49 -57.33 -11.03
CA ASN A 378 -31.64 -58.51 -11.12
C ASN A 378 -30.81 -58.80 -9.86
N SER A 379 -31.11 -58.20 -8.73
CA SER A 379 -30.23 -58.10 -7.55
C SER A 379 -30.46 -59.16 -6.47
N GLN A 380 -31.11 -60.31 -6.76
CA GLN A 380 -31.27 -61.38 -5.77
C GLN A 380 -30.25 -62.48 -6.03
N SER A 381 -29.29 -62.65 -5.14
CA SER A 381 -28.47 -63.85 -5.02
C SER A 381 -28.79 -64.57 -3.70
N ASN A 382 -28.59 -65.89 -3.69
CA ASN A 382 -28.82 -66.75 -2.49
C ASN A 382 -27.81 -66.37 -1.38
N GLY A 383 -28.07 -65.35 -0.61
CA GLY A 383 -27.19 -64.92 0.51
C GLY A 383 -26.87 -63.45 0.59
N LEU A 384 -27.12 -62.70 -0.48
CA LEU A 384 -26.95 -61.24 -0.50
C LEU A 384 -28.26 -60.59 -0.93
N THR A 385 -28.68 -59.59 -0.26
CA THR A 385 -29.80 -58.74 -0.64
C THR A 385 -29.30 -57.36 -1.00
N TYR A 386 -29.56 -56.92 -2.23
CA TYR A 386 -29.23 -55.55 -2.65
C TYR A 386 -30.07 -54.55 -1.88
N TYR A 387 -29.39 -53.59 -1.22
CA TYR A 387 -30.05 -52.59 -0.38
C TYR A 387 -30.22 -51.26 -1.10
N GLY A 388 -29.31 -50.93 -2.01
CA GLY A 388 -29.35 -49.71 -2.79
C GLY A 388 -28.00 -49.29 -3.32
N SER A 389 -27.98 -48.16 -4.00
CA SER A 389 -26.74 -47.54 -4.47
C SER A 389 -26.70 -46.06 -4.11
N SER A 390 -25.51 -45.53 -3.90
CA SER A 390 -25.28 -44.11 -3.79
C SER A 390 -24.21 -43.65 -4.79
N LEU A 391 -24.36 -42.45 -5.28
CA LEU A 391 -23.37 -41.79 -6.10
C LEU A 391 -22.51 -40.92 -5.19
N ILE A 392 -21.19 -41.07 -5.28
CA ILE A 392 -20.22 -40.21 -4.62
C ILE A 392 -19.56 -39.39 -5.70
N CYS A 393 -19.78 -38.08 -5.64
CA CYS A 393 -19.15 -37.13 -6.54
C CYS A 393 -17.97 -36.47 -5.80
N LYS A 394 -16.78 -37.04 -6.02
CA LYS A 394 -15.50 -36.46 -5.56
C LYS A 394 -14.63 -36.16 -6.78
N SER A 395 -13.31 -36.23 -6.65
CA SER A 395 -12.37 -36.13 -7.77
C SER A 395 -12.69 -37.16 -8.88
N GLU A 396 -13.28 -38.28 -8.50
CA GLU A 396 -13.84 -39.26 -9.40
C GLU A 396 -15.29 -39.58 -9.00
N MET A 397 -16.16 -39.75 -9.99
CA MET A 397 -17.50 -40.23 -9.73
C MET A 397 -17.46 -41.72 -9.40
N THR A 398 -17.91 -42.08 -8.21
CA THR A 398 -17.94 -43.45 -7.74
C THR A 398 -19.38 -43.87 -7.43
N VAL A 399 -19.80 -44.97 -7.98
CA VAL A 399 -21.07 -45.61 -7.58
C VAL A 399 -20.76 -46.62 -6.49
N ARG A 400 -21.37 -46.47 -5.32
CA ARG A 400 -21.33 -47.45 -4.24
C ARG A 400 -22.60 -48.25 -4.26
N HIS A 401 -22.46 -49.58 -4.30
CA HIS A 401 -23.56 -50.52 -4.14
C HIS A 401 -23.54 -51.12 -2.72
N TYR A 402 -24.67 -51.13 -2.09
CA TYR A 402 -24.85 -51.67 -0.72
C TYR A 402 -25.63 -52.99 -0.78
N PHE A 403 -25.05 -54.01 -0.14
CA PHE A 403 -25.67 -55.31 -0.01
C PHE A 403 -25.77 -55.67 1.47
N MET A 404 -26.90 -56.26 1.85
CA MET A 404 -27.06 -56.90 3.14
C MET A 404 -26.64 -58.34 2.99
N VAL A 405 -25.73 -58.82 3.85
CA VAL A 405 -25.34 -60.23 3.92
C VAL A 405 -26.36 -60.96 4.79
N ASN A 406 -27.02 -61.94 4.21
CA ASN A 406 -28.01 -62.73 4.93
C ASN A 406 -27.36 -63.61 5.96
N GLU A 407 -28.10 -63.98 7.02
CA GLU A 407 -27.60 -64.80 8.12
C GLU A 407 -27.10 -66.18 7.58
N GLY A 408 -25.89 -66.54 8.00
CA GLY A 408 -25.25 -67.76 7.58
C GLY A 408 -24.45 -67.73 6.29
N CYS A 409 -24.30 -66.54 5.69
CA CYS A 409 -23.49 -66.33 4.47
C CYS A 409 -22.15 -65.73 4.79
N ASP A 410 -21.09 -66.22 4.14
CA ASP A 410 -19.75 -65.67 4.20
C ASP A 410 -19.48 -64.80 2.95
N ILE A 411 -19.24 -63.51 3.12
CA ILE A 411 -18.98 -62.54 2.05
C ILE A 411 -17.76 -62.94 1.19
N ASN A 412 -16.81 -63.67 1.74
CA ASN A 412 -15.60 -64.08 1.02
C ASN A 412 -15.89 -65.09 -0.10
N ASN A 413 -17.09 -65.69 -0.10
CA ASN A 413 -17.54 -66.65 -1.14
C ASN A 413 -18.13 -65.91 -2.36
N TYR A 414 -18.23 -64.58 -2.33
CA TYR A 414 -18.81 -63.79 -3.41
C TYR A 414 -17.75 -63.02 -4.16
N LYS A 415 -17.85 -62.96 -5.47
CA LYS A 415 -17.09 -62.08 -6.34
C LYS A 415 -18.03 -61.02 -6.89
N PHE A 416 -17.57 -59.79 -6.85
CA PHE A 416 -18.30 -58.65 -7.41
C PHE A 416 -17.67 -58.28 -8.74
N SER A 417 -18.47 -58.14 -9.76
CA SER A 417 -18.07 -57.61 -11.06
C SER A 417 -19.15 -56.70 -11.61
N TYR A 418 -18.79 -55.81 -12.50
CA TYR A 418 -19.73 -55.02 -13.28
C TYR A 418 -19.38 -55.09 -14.76
N VAL A 419 -20.36 -54.85 -15.61
CA VAL A 419 -20.15 -54.74 -17.05
C VAL A 419 -20.04 -53.27 -17.39
N ASN A 420 -18.91 -52.87 -17.98
CA ASN A 420 -18.68 -51.47 -18.38
C ASN A 420 -19.47 -51.13 -19.67
N ALA A 421 -19.39 -49.87 -20.10
CA ALA A 421 -20.09 -49.36 -21.28
C ALA A 421 -19.69 -50.09 -22.59
N ASP A 422 -18.50 -50.66 -22.63
CA ASP A 422 -17.98 -51.44 -23.78
C ASP A 422 -18.41 -52.91 -23.77
N GLY A 423 -19.19 -53.29 -22.76
CA GLY A 423 -19.66 -54.67 -22.61
C GLY A 423 -18.65 -55.63 -21.95
N ASN A 424 -17.56 -55.13 -21.40
CA ASN A 424 -16.54 -55.94 -20.74
C ASN A 424 -16.87 -56.10 -19.24
N GLU A 425 -16.70 -57.31 -18.73
CA GLU A 425 -16.81 -57.60 -17.30
C GLU A 425 -15.55 -57.18 -16.57
N VAL A 426 -15.72 -56.34 -15.55
CA VAL A 426 -14.65 -55.82 -14.70
C VAL A 426 -14.85 -56.32 -13.29
N SER A 427 -13.89 -57.06 -12.73
CA SER A 427 -13.92 -57.55 -11.35
C SER A 427 -13.57 -56.41 -10.36
N LEU A 428 -14.31 -56.32 -9.27
CA LEU A 428 -14.03 -55.40 -8.16
C LEU A 428 -13.11 -56.03 -7.14
#